data_3baa42683463d8f2527eff7581d9ce05
#
_entry.id   3baa42683463d8f2527eff7581d9ce05
#
_cell.length_a   1.000
_cell.length_b   1.000
_cell.length_c   1.000
_cell.angle_alpha   90.00
_cell.angle_beta   90.00
_cell.angle_gamma   90.00
#
_symmetry.space_group_name_H-M   'P 1'
#
loop_
_entity.id
_entity.type
_entity.pdbx_description
1 polymer ?
#
loop_
_entity_poly.entity_id
_entity_poly.type
_entity_poly.pdbx_seq_one_letter_code
_entity_poly.pdbx_strand_id
1 'polypeptide(L)'
;MTKVFNQKTQQLQINPPSFSSCAFTVHRELKEGFSLQRLENAIDETLQRGARTFYNGLAVGFDLLAAETLLKKKKAYPDVRLVGCIPFENQARYYSPQDKKRYEEVLRRCDERVILYERYTKECYFERNRFMCDRADCLIAYCTEKTGGTAYTVKYFQKQKPNDIFFI
;
A
#
# COMPACT_ATOMS: atom_id res chain seq x y z
N MET A 1 26.68 -37.40 -36.15
CA MET A 1 26.40 -36.09 -35.51
C MET A 1 26.28 -36.31 -34.01
N THR A 2 27.31 -35.94 -33.28
CA THR A 2 27.40 -36.10 -31.83
C THR A 2 26.77 -34.88 -31.16
N LYS A 3 25.61 -35.09 -30.53
CA LYS A 3 25.00 -34.04 -29.71
C LYS A 3 25.72 -33.98 -28.37
N VAL A 4 26.54 -32.93 -28.19
CA VAL A 4 27.12 -32.60 -26.88
C VAL A 4 26.01 -31.97 -26.02
N PHE A 5 25.52 -32.73 -25.07
CA PHE A 5 24.64 -32.20 -24.01
C PHE A 5 25.50 -31.39 -23.04
N ASN A 6 25.41 -30.09 -23.15
CA ASN A 6 26.00 -29.18 -22.19
C ASN A 6 25.07 -29.07 -20.97
N GLN A 7 25.37 -29.83 -19.91
CA GLN A 7 24.76 -29.67 -18.62
C GLN A 7 25.26 -28.37 -17.95
N LYS A 8 24.83 -27.23 -18.45
CA LYS A 8 24.88 -25.99 -17.67
C LYS A 8 23.58 -25.95 -16.85
N THR A 9 23.78 -26.11 -15.55
CA THR A 9 22.90 -25.79 -14.45
C THR A 9 21.71 -24.91 -14.89
N GLN A 10 20.55 -25.55 -15.13
CA GLN A 10 19.28 -24.88 -15.04
C GLN A 10 19.05 -24.56 -13.55
N GLN A 11 19.59 -23.44 -13.07
CA GLN A 11 18.99 -22.78 -11.94
C GLN A 11 17.59 -22.42 -12.42
N LEU A 12 16.59 -23.09 -11.86
CA LEU A 12 15.20 -22.64 -11.90
C LEU A 12 15.22 -21.20 -11.37
N GLN A 13 15.18 -20.23 -12.26
CA GLN A 13 14.85 -18.87 -11.91
C GLN A 13 13.39 -18.91 -11.46
N ILE A 14 13.19 -19.10 -10.17
CA ILE A 14 11.89 -18.88 -9.54
C ILE A 14 11.70 -17.37 -9.64
N ASN A 15 11.02 -16.92 -10.68
CA ASN A 15 10.62 -15.53 -10.75
C ASN A 15 9.75 -15.24 -9.53
N PRO A 16 10.03 -14.16 -8.78
CA PRO A 16 9.17 -13.80 -7.67
C PRO A 16 7.73 -13.62 -8.18
N PRO A 17 6.71 -13.92 -7.36
CA PRO A 17 5.33 -13.76 -7.76
C PRO A 17 5.10 -12.35 -8.31
N SER A 18 4.36 -12.26 -9.41
CA SER A 18 3.93 -10.98 -9.97
C SER A 18 2.73 -10.45 -9.22
N PHE A 19 2.67 -9.13 -9.03
CA PHE A 19 1.52 -8.44 -8.44
C PHE A 19 0.82 -7.59 -9.49
N SER A 20 -0.48 -7.40 -9.38
CA SER A 20 -1.21 -6.35 -10.09
C SER A 20 -1.59 -5.19 -9.19
N SER A 21 -1.69 -5.43 -7.89
CA SER A 21 -2.13 -4.44 -6.92
C SER A 21 -1.42 -4.53 -5.57
N CYS A 22 -1.38 -3.40 -4.88
CA CYS A 22 -0.77 -3.27 -3.56
C CYS A 22 -1.66 -2.40 -2.66
N ALA A 23 -1.69 -2.69 -1.36
CA ALA A 23 -2.30 -1.83 -0.36
C ALA A 23 -1.26 -1.33 0.63
N PHE A 24 -1.58 -0.23 1.33
CA PHE A 24 -0.79 0.29 2.43
C PHE A 24 -1.53 0.11 3.75
N THR A 25 -0.80 -0.26 4.80
CA THR A 25 -1.33 -0.22 6.17
C THR A 25 -0.27 0.25 7.14
N VAL A 26 -0.67 1.15 8.05
CA VAL A 26 0.32 1.84 8.86
C VAL A 26 -0.24 2.49 10.10
N HIS A 27 0.64 2.75 11.05
CA HIS A 27 0.37 3.66 12.15
C HIS A 27 0.29 5.12 11.67
N ARG A 28 -0.59 5.90 12.29
CA ARG A 28 -0.75 7.33 11.99
C ARG A 28 0.50 8.13 12.34
N GLU A 29 1.22 7.71 13.37
CA GLU A 29 2.43 8.37 13.84
C GLU A 29 3.68 7.70 13.26
N LEU A 30 4.54 8.52 12.65
CA LEU A 30 5.87 8.09 12.25
C LEU A 30 6.75 8.12 13.50
N LYS A 31 7.19 6.94 13.94
CA LYS A 31 8.06 6.80 15.10
C LYS A 31 9.52 7.04 14.74
N GLU A 32 10.34 7.30 15.78
CA GLU A 32 11.79 7.28 15.64
C GLU A 32 12.24 5.96 15.00
N GLY A 33 13.14 6.05 14.01
CA GLY A 33 13.57 4.89 13.21
C GLY A 33 12.76 4.63 11.95
N PHE A 34 11.69 5.40 11.66
CA PHE A 34 11.05 5.37 10.35
C PHE A 34 12.03 5.78 9.24
N SER A 35 12.06 5.02 8.16
CA SER A 35 12.91 5.29 7.00
C SER A 35 12.10 5.50 5.74
N LEU A 36 12.14 6.72 5.20
CA LEU A 36 11.54 7.04 3.91
C LEU A 36 12.15 6.17 2.79
N GLN A 37 13.46 5.90 2.85
CA GLN A 37 14.14 5.04 1.88
C GLN A 37 13.58 3.61 1.87
N ARG A 38 13.24 3.06 3.03
CA ARG A 38 12.61 1.72 3.10
C ARG A 38 11.23 1.73 2.45
N LEU A 39 10.44 2.79 2.64
CA LEU A 39 9.16 2.95 1.96
C LEU A 39 9.35 3.04 0.44
N GLU A 40 10.28 3.87 -0.02
CA GLU A 40 10.58 4.02 -1.45
C GLU A 40 11.02 2.70 -2.07
N ASN A 41 11.92 1.97 -1.40
CA ASN A 41 12.40 0.66 -1.86
C ASN A 41 11.25 -0.37 -1.94
N ALA A 42 10.35 -0.39 -0.96
CA ALA A 42 9.20 -1.30 -0.98
C ALA A 42 8.23 -0.97 -2.13
N ILE A 43 7.97 0.31 -2.37
CA ILE A 43 7.15 0.74 -3.53
C ILE A 43 7.84 0.33 -4.84
N ASP A 44 9.14 0.59 -4.98
CA ASP A 44 9.90 0.25 -6.19
C ASP A 44 9.89 -1.25 -6.45
N GLU A 45 10.06 -2.08 -5.42
CA GLU A 45 10.00 -3.53 -5.55
C GLU A 45 8.62 -4.00 -6.03
N THR A 46 7.54 -3.48 -5.46
CA THR A 46 6.18 -3.85 -5.89
C THR A 46 5.91 -3.42 -7.34
N LEU A 47 6.39 -2.24 -7.75
CA LEU A 47 6.29 -1.75 -9.13
C LEU A 47 7.09 -2.63 -10.10
N GLN A 48 8.31 -3.01 -9.76
CA GLN A 48 9.15 -3.92 -10.56
C GLN A 48 8.51 -5.30 -10.71
N ARG A 49 7.77 -5.75 -9.70
CA ARG A 49 7.02 -7.01 -9.73
C ARG A 49 5.65 -6.89 -10.39
N GLY A 50 5.33 -5.75 -10.99
CA GLY A 50 4.17 -5.55 -11.86
C GLY A 50 2.98 -4.83 -11.23
N ALA A 51 3.03 -4.45 -9.94
CA ALA A 51 1.93 -3.70 -9.32
C ALA A 51 1.69 -2.36 -10.02
N ARG A 52 0.43 -2.08 -10.32
CA ARG A 52 -0.01 -0.84 -11.00
C ARG A 52 -1.19 -0.17 -10.30
N THR A 53 -1.97 -0.89 -9.51
CA THR A 53 -3.06 -0.33 -8.71
C THR A 53 -2.69 -0.33 -7.24
N PHE A 54 -2.74 0.84 -6.61
CA PHE A 54 -2.37 1.02 -5.21
C PHE A 54 -3.55 1.58 -4.42
N TYR A 55 -3.92 0.87 -3.35
CA TYR A 55 -5.00 1.24 -2.43
C TYR A 55 -4.42 1.93 -1.21
N ASN A 56 -4.89 3.15 -0.92
CA ASN A 56 -4.41 3.97 0.19
C ASN A 56 -5.58 4.57 0.97
N GLY A 57 -5.51 4.50 2.28
CA GLY A 57 -6.56 4.97 3.18
C GLY A 57 -6.57 6.48 3.43
N LEU A 58 -5.57 7.21 2.95
CA LEU A 58 -5.41 8.65 3.08
C LEU A 58 -5.49 9.19 4.52
N ALA A 59 -5.14 8.35 5.50
CA ALA A 59 -5.00 8.79 6.89
C ALA A 59 -3.79 9.71 7.06
N VAL A 60 -3.84 10.60 8.06
CA VAL A 60 -2.70 11.46 8.37
C VAL A 60 -1.45 10.64 8.67
N GLY A 61 -0.30 11.26 8.46
CA GLY A 61 1.00 10.65 8.69
C GLY A 61 1.43 9.79 7.52
N PHE A 62 1.60 8.50 7.75
CA PHE A 62 2.20 7.62 6.77
C PHE A 62 1.37 7.41 5.50
N ASP A 63 0.05 7.27 5.58
CA ASP A 63 -0.78 7.05 4.38
C ASP A 63 -0.61 8.18 3.38
N LEU A 64 -0.65 9.44 3.85
CA LEU A 64 -0.40 10.60 2.99
C LEU A 64 1.02 10.59 2.42
N LEU A 65 2.03 10.26 3.25
CA LEU A 65 3.42 10.17 2.79
C LEU A 65 3.60 9.07 1.74
N ALA A 66 3.01 7.91 1.94
CA ALA A 66 3.05 6.80 0.98
C ALA A 66 2.36 7.17 -0.35
N ALA A 67 1.22 7.83 -0.29
CA ALA A 67 0.51 8.32 -1.47
C ALA A 67 1.34 9.37 -2.23
N GLU A 68 1.91 10.35 -1.53
CA GLU A 68 2.79 11.37 -2.13
C GLU A 68 4.02 10.75 -2.78
N THR A 69 4.64 9.75 -2.12
CA THR A 69 5.79 9.01 -2.64
C THR A 69 5.42 8.25 -3.91
N LEU A 70 4.31 7.53 -3.91
CA LEU A 70 3.80 6.82 -5.08
C LEU A 70 3.51 7.77 -6.25
N LEU A 71 2.88 8.92 -5.97
CA LEU A 71 2.56 9.92 -6.99
C LEU A 71 3.80 10.50 -7.69
N LYS A 72 4.95 10.56 -7.02
CA LYS A 72 6.24 10.91 -7.65
C LYS A 72 6.70 9.85 -8.64
N LYS A 73 6.42 8.56 -8.37
CA LYS A 73 6.78 7.44 -9.25
C LYS A 73 5.98 7.40 -10.55
N LYS A 74 4.83 8.09 -10.64
CA LYS A 74 4.02 8.16 -11.88
C LYS A 74 4.78 8.74 -13.08
N LYS A 75 5.87 9.49 -12.87
CA LYS A 75 6.72 9.94 -13.98
C LYS A 75 7.40 8.76 -14.70
N ALA A 76 7.87 7.78 -13.95
CA ALA A 76 8.52 6.57 -14.48
C ALA A 76 7.52 5.45 -14.82
N TYR A 77 6.37 5.44 -14.15
CA TYR A 77 5.30 4.46 -14.29
C TYR A 77 3.96 5.18 -14.55
N PRO A 78 3.71 5.67 -15.79
CA PRO A 78 2.51 6.48 -16.09
C PRO A 78 1.19 5.72 -15.92
N ASP A 79 1.23 4.40 -16.00
CA ASP A 79 0.10 3.48 -15.85
C ASP A 79 -0.25 3.15 -14.37
N VAL A 80 0.53 3.68 -13.42
CA VAL A 80 0.23 3.54 -12.00
C VAL A 80 -1.04 4.31 -11.63
N ARG A 81 -1.92 3.61 -10.92
CA ARG A 81 -3.20 4.15 -10.42
C ARG A 81 -3.19 4.18 -8.90
N LEU A 82 -3.58 5.31 -8.35
CA LEU A 82 -3.83 5.49 -6.91
C LEU A 82 -5.33 5.51 -6.65
N VAL A 83 -5.79 4.58 -5.83
CA VAL A 83 -7.18 4.48 -5.36
C VAL A 83 -7.24 4.98 -3.92
N GLY A 84 -7.90 6.10 -3.71
CA GLY A 84 -8.17 6.64 -2.38
C GLY A 84 -9.36 5.92 -1.74
N CYS A 85 -9.11 5.17 -0.67
CA CYS A 85 -10.14 4.41 0.05
C CYS A 85 -10.54 5.16 1.33
N ILE A 86 -11.66 5.85 1.27
CA ILE A 86 -12.13 6.79 2.30
C ILE A 86 -13.16 6.07 3.17
N PRO A 87 -12.93 5.95 4.49
CA PRO A 87 -13.86 5.24 5.37
C PRO A 87 -15.22 5.93 5.48
N PHE A 88 -15.25 7.26 5.46
CA PHE A 88 -16.49 8.07 5.46
C PHE A 88 -16.21 9.47 4.89
N GLU A 89 -17.22 10.13 4.34
CA GLU A 89 -17.07 11.36 3.54
C GLU A 89 -16.21 12.46 4.17
N ASN A 90 -16.33 12.67 5.47
CA ASN A 90 -15.64 13.75 6.19
C ASN A 90 -14.42 13.25 7.00
N GLN A 91 -13.70 12.24 6.51
CA GLN A 91 -12.53 11.68 7.19
C GLN A 91 -11.52 12.75 7.62
N ALA A 92 -11.28 13.76 6.80
CA ALA A 92 -10.29 14.81 7.05
C ALA A 92 -10.81 15.96 7.95
N ARG A 93 -12.02 15.84 8.49
CA ARG A 93 -12.66 16.92 9.29
C ARG A 93 -11.77 17.48 10.40
N TYR A 94 -11.06 16.60 11.08
CA TYR A 94 -10.21 16.97 12.24
C TYR A 94 -8.72 16.97 11.93
N TYR A 95 -8.32 16.94 10.67
CA TYR A 95 -6.92 17.09 10.29
C TYR A 95 -6.45 18.52 10.55
N SER A 96 -5.14 18.67 10.84
CA SER A 96 -4.53 19.99 10.88
C SER A 96 -4.71 20.71 9.53
N PRO A 97 -4.67 22.05 9.48
CA PRO A 97 -4.75 22.77 8.21
C PRO A 97 -3.71 22.29 7.18
N GLN A 98 -2.51 21.97 7.63
CA GLN A 98 -1.43 21.45 6.79
C GLN A 98 -1.75 20.06 6.24
N ASP A 99 -2.18 19.14 7.09
CA ASP A 99 -2.54 17.78 6.68
C ASP A 99 -3.78 17.75 5.80
N LYS A 100 -4.74 18.64 6.07
CA LYS A 100 -5.92 18.80 5.24
C LYS A 100 -5.55 19.23 3.83
N LYS A 101 -4.62 20.18 3.68
CA LYS A 101 -4.11 20.60 2.39
C LYS A 101 -3.41 19.45 1.65
N ARG A 102 -2.58 18.67 2.34
CA ARG A 102 -1.94 17.48 1.77
C ARG A 102 -2.98 16.43 1.34
N TYR A 103 -3.96 16.17 2.20
CA TYR A 103 -5.06 15.25 1.90
C TYR A 103 -5.83 15.66 0.64
N GLU A 104 -6.22 16.93 0.54
CA GLU A 104 -6.95 17.48 -0.62
C GLU A 104 -6.11 17.40 -1.91
N GLU A 105 -4.81 17.67 -1.83
CA GLU A 105 -3.89 17.55 -2.97
C GLU A 105 -3.75 16.10 -3.44
N VAL A 106 -3.54 15.16 -2.53
CA VAL A 106 -3.47 13.73 -2.85
C VAL A 106 -4.81 13.25 -3.41
N LEU A 107 -5.91 13.60 -2.76
CA LEU A 107 -7.26 13.20 -3.18
C LEU A 107 -7.58 13.67 -4.60
N ARG A 108 -7.18 14.89 -4.96
CA ARG A 108 -7.35 15.43 -6.31
C ARG A 108 -6.58 14.63 -7.36
N ARG A 109 -5.44 14.05 -6.98
CA ARG A 109 -4.55 13.26 -7.84
C ARG A 109 -4.84 11.76 -7.83
N CYS A 110 -5.77 11.30 -7.01
CA CYS A 110 -6.26 9.93 -7.08
C CYS A 110 -6.93 9.66 -8.44
N ASP A 111 -6.63 8.50 -9.03
CA ASP A 111 -7.29 8.04 -10.25
C ASP A 111 -8.71 7.54 -9.97
N GLU A 112 -8.95 7.08 -8.74
CA GLU A 112 -10.25 6.62 -8.26
C GLU A 112 -10.43 6.97 -6.78
N ARG A 113 -11.67 7.18 -6.38
CA ARG A 113 -12.07 7.43 -4.98
C ARG A 113 -13.19 6.49 -4.61
N VAL A 114 -13.01 5.77 -3.51
CA VAL A 114 -14.03 4.88 -2.95
C VAL A 114 -14.39 5.36 -1.56
N ILE A 115 -15.63 5.79 -1.36
CA ILE A 115 -16.15 6.20 -0.06
C ILE A 115 -17.05 5.09 0.43
N LEU A 116 -16.71 4.51 1.59
CA LEU A 116 -17.44 3.36 2.11
C LEU A 116 -18.74 3.75 2.80
N TYR A 117 -18.73 4.87 3.53
CA TYR A 117 -19.87 5.34 4.31
C TYR A 117 -20.08 6.86 4.17
N GLU A 118 -21.30 7.30 4.22
CA GLU A 118 -21.63 8.74 4.27
C GLU A 118 -21.17 9.36 5.60
N ARG A 119 -21.26 8.59 6.70
CA ARG A 119 -20.96 9.07 8.04
C ARG A 119 -20.04 8.11 8.78
N TYR A 120 -19.36 8.63 9.80
CA TYR A 120 -18.58 7.82 10.73
C TYR A 120 -19.41 6.70 11.35
N THR A 121 -18.87 5.50 11.32
CA THR A 121 -19.33 4.33 12.08
C THR A 121 -18.17 3.77 12.89
N LYS A 122 -18.46 3.06 13.96
CA LYS A 122 -17.42 2.45 14.81
C LYS A 122 -16.49 1.52 14.03
N GLU A 123 -17.02 0.86 13.01
CA GLU A 123 -16.32 -0.19 12.23
C GLU A 123 -15.69 0.34 10.93
N CYS A 124 -15.98 1.59 10.53
CA CYS A 124 -15.64 2.11 9.19
C CYS A 124 -14.15 2.01 8.83
N TYR A 125 -13.25 2.20 9.79
CA TYR A 125 -11.82 2.08 9.55
C TYR A 125 -11.38 0.62 9.31
N PHE A 126 -11.92 -0.32 10.08
CA PHE A 126 -11.65 -1.75 9.90
C PHE A 126 -12.21 -2.26 8.57
N GLU A 127 -13.40 -1.83 8.22
CA GLU A 127 -14.02 -2.22 6.95
C GLU A 127 -13.28 -1.62 5.76
N ARG A 128 -12.80 -0.38 5.84
CA ARG A 128 -11.92 0.21 4.85
C ARG A 128 -10.63 -0.60 4.69
N ASN A 129 -10.00 -0.98 5.80
CA ASN A 129 -8.77 -1.76 5.75
C ASN A 129 -9.00 -3.14 5.14
N ARG A 130 -10.08 -3.83 5.48
CA ARG A 130 -10.47 -5.08 4.83
C ARG A 130 -10.73 -4.92 3.35
N PHE A 131 -11.46 -3.87 2.97
CA PHE A 131 -11.73 -3.52 1.58
C PHE A 131 -10.44 -3.43 0.75
N MET A 132 -9.41 -2.77 1.28
CA MET A 132 -8.11 -2.66 0.62
C MET A 132 -7.38 -4.01 0.55
N CYS A 133 -7.35 -4.76 1.65
CA CYS A 133 -6.68 -6.06 1.72
C CYS A 133 -7.29 -7.09 0.77
N ASP A 134 -8.62 -7.13 0.66
CA ASP A 134 -9.33 -8.09 -0.20
C ASP A 134 -9.05 -7.87 -1.69
N ARG A 135 -8.64 -6.66 -2.07
CA ARG A 135 -8.36 -6.26 -3.45
C ARG A 135 -6.87 -6.25 -3.81
N ALA A 136 -6.00 -6.28 -2.81
CA ALA A 136 -4.56 -6.18 -3.03
C ALA A 136 -3.90 -7.55 -3.10
N ASP A 137 -2.94 -7.69 -4.01
CA ASP A 137 -2.08 -8.88 -4.11
C ASP A 137 -0.96 -8.85 -3.08
N CYS A 138 -0.51 -7.67 -2.69
CA CYS A 138 0.52 -7.48 -1.67
C CYS A 138 0.21 -6.30 -0.75
N LEU A 139 0.92 -6.23 0.37
CA LEU A 139 0.74 -5.22 1.39
C LEU A 139 2.10 -4.60 1.75
N ILE A 140 2.18 -3.27 1.75
CA ILE A 140 3.28 -2.53 2.37
C ILE A 140 2.83 -2.10 3.76
N ALA A 141 3.52 -2.57 4.79
CA ALA A 141 3.11 -2.40 6.18
C ALA A 141 4.20 -1.71 7.02
N TYR A 142 3.82 -0.60 7.65
CA TYR A 142 4.58 0.00 8.75
C TYR A 142 3.87 -0.34 10.07
N CYS A 143 4.28 -1.43 10.69
CA CYS A 143 3.65 -1.98 11.88
C CYS A 143 4.66 -2.16 13.00
N THR A 144 4.66 -1.24 13.96
CA THR A 144 5.56 -1.26 15.13
C THR A 144 4.90 -1.83 16.39
N GLU A 145 3.58 -2.02 16.36
CA GLU A 145 2.79 -2.46 17.50
C GLU A 145 2.21 -3.87 17.28
N LYS A 146 2.05 -4.62 18.36
CA LYS A 146 1.42 -5.96 18.32
C LYS A 146 -0.11 -5.91 18.31
N THR A 147 -0.69 -4.75 18.61
CA THR A 147 -2.13 -4.50 18.73
C THR A 147 -2.52 -3.25 17.96
N GLY A 148 -3.83 -2.99 17.83
CA GLY A 148 -4.38 -1.84 17.11
C GLY A 148 -4.74 -2.13 15.67
N GLY A 149 -5.21 -1.09 14.96
CA GLY A 149 -5.76 -1.21 13.61
C GLY A 149 -4.78 -1.75 12.57
N THR A 150 -3.52 -1.30 12.62
CA THR A 150 -2.47 -1.77 11.71
C THR A 150 -2.13 -3.24 11.95
N ALA A 151 -1.93 -3.63 13.22
CA ALA A 151 -1.66 -5.02 13.56
C ALA A 151 -2.84 -5.93 13.18
N TYR A 152 -4.07 -5.46 13.35
CA TYR A 152 -5.26 -6.16 12.87
C TYR A 152 -5.22 -6.36 11.35
N THR A 153 -4.93 -5.31 10.60
CA THR A 153 -4.88 -5.34 9.13
C THR A 153 -3.80 -6.29 8.63
N VAL A 154 -2.60 -6.25 9.22
CA VAL A 154 -1.51 -7.19 8.91
C VAL A 154 -1.95 -8.63 9.15
N LYS A 155 -2.52 -8.94 10.32
CA LYS A 155 -3.02 -10.27 10.65
C LYS A 155 -4.14 -10.73 9.70
N TYR A 156 -5.03 -9.83 9.33
CA TYR A 156 -6.10 -10.11 8.38
C TYR A 156 -5.53 -10.50 7.00
N PHE A 157 -4.56 -9.72 6.51
CA PHE A 157 -3.90 -10.00 5.22
C PHE A 157 -3.08 -11.29 5.26
N GLN A 158 -2.32 -11.53 6.34
CA GLN A 158 -1.49 -12.73 6.51
C GLN A 158 -2.27 -14.05 6.42
N LYS A 159 -3.52 -14.07 6.88
CA LYS A 159 -4.38 -15.26 6.78
C LYS A 159 -4.65 -15.66 5.33
N GLN A 160 -4.62 -14.70 4.41
CA GLN A 160 -4.93 -14.91 3.00
C GLN A 160 -3.65 -15.04 2.17
N LYS A 161 -2.66 -14.19 2.43
CA LYS A 161 -1.43 -14.03 1.65
C LYS A 161 -0.21 -13.82 2.57
N PRO A 162 0.28 -14.88 3.21
CA PRO A 162 1.29 -14.75 4.28
C PRO A 162 2.66 -14.25 3.80
N ASN A 163 3.00 -14.46 2.52
CA ASN A 163 4.32 -14.18 1.97
C ASN A 163 4.42 -12.88 1.18
N ASP A 164 3.33 -12.12 1.06
CA ASP A 164 3.23 -10.97 0.18
C ASP A 164 3.12 -9.65 0.98
N ILE A 165 3.84 -9.58 2.11
CA ILE A 165 3.90 -8.38 2.95
C ILE A 165 5.33 -7.84 2.98
N PHE A 166 5.46 -6.56 2.66
CA PHE A 166 6.69 -5.78 2.77
C PHE A 166 6.64 -4.95 4.06
N PHE A 167 7.39 -5.39 5.06
CA PHE A 167 7.54 -4.64 6.32
C PHE A 167 8.63 -3.57 6.17
N ILE A 168 8.32 -2.35 6.57
CA ILE A 168 9.22 -1.20 6.47
C ILE A 168 9.42 -0.52 7.82
#